data_c71015a0343a1003ce9362e8a524aa0b
#
_entry.id   c71015a0343a1003ce9362e8a524aa0b
#
_cell.length_a   1.000
_cell.length_b   1.000
_cell.length_c   1.000
_cell.angle_alpha   90.00
_cell.angle_beta   90.00
_cell.angle_gamma   90.00
#
_symmetry.space_group_name_H-M   'P 1'
#
loop_
_entity.id
_entity.type
_entity.pdbx_description
1 polymer ?
#
loop_
_entity_poly.entity_id
_entity_poly.type
_entity_poly.pdbx_seq_one_letter_code
_entity_poly.pdbx_strand_id
1 'polypeptide(L)'
;MVSIPGIGEGMFSITSSPTNKEFMEFSIKKCGCLTSWLHMMEVGQEVTVRGPLGKNFPVETVPTPENGNYGLKGKDLLFIAGGIGLAPLRSVINYCRDKKRENPDAYGSLHIIYGSRSKDDLVDYQEILDEWSQDCKVDLTIDREQEGWDGHVGFIPNYVKELKPDLNRTVLICGPPIMIKFTLDGLKELGFQEEQVYTTMELRMKCGIGKCGRCNIGDKYVCKDGPVFRFDELSELPNEY
;
A
#
# COMPACT_ATOMS: atom_id res chain seq x y z
N MET A 1 -5.32 14.30 4.83
CA MET A 1 -6.64 14.65 4.24
C MET A 1 -6.43 15.76 3.22
N VAL A 2 -7.00 15.62 2.06
CA VAL A 2 -7.04 16.66 1.01
C VAL A 2 -8.47 17.20 0.94
N SER A 3 -8.63 18.51 0.84
CA SER A 3 -9.93 19.14 0.78
C SER A 3 -9.99 20.27 -0.24
N ILE A 4 -11.17 20.46 -0.81
CA ILE A 4 -11.53 21.59 -1.67
C ILE A 4 -12.69 22.31 -0.98
N PRO A 5 -12.57 23.62 -0.65
CA PRO A 5 -13.64 24.38 -0.02
C PRO A 5 -14.97 24.29 -0.81
N GLY A 6 -16.06 23.99 -0.12
CA GLY A 6 -17.38 23.85 -0.71
C GLY A 6 -17.67 22.50 -1.41
N ILE A 7 -16.66 21.68 -1.66
CA ILE A 7 -16.80 20.37 -2.33
C ILE A 7 -16.71 19.21 -1.36
N GLY A 8 -15.70 19.22 -0.48
CA GLY A 8 -15.52 18.16 0.50
C GLY A 8 -14.08 17.88 0.86
N GLU A 9 -13.89 16.86 1.69
CA GLU A 9 -12.56 16.37 2.08
C GLU A 9 -12.50 14.83 2.02
N GLY A 10 -11.30 14.29 1.75
CA GLY A 10 -11.03 12.85 1.68
C GLY A 10 -9.65 12.51 2.23
N MET A 11 -9.53 11.28 2.72
CA MET A 11 -8.25 10.70 3.11
C MET A 11 -7.59 10.11 1.89
N PHE A 12 -6.34 10.50 1.64
CA PHE A 12 -5.52 9.94 0.57
C PHE A 12 -4.14 9.60 1.13
N SER A 13 -3.58 8.50 0.65
CA SER A 13 -2.22 8.12 0.98
C SER A 13 -1.24 9.07 0.31
N ILE A 14 -0.20 9.48 1.05
CA ILE A 14 0.94 10.18 0.47
C ILE A 14 1.73 9.16 -0.32
N THR A 15 1.95 9.41 -1.63
CA THR A 15 2.60 8.47 -2.54
C THR A 15 4.05 8.80 -2.82
N SER A 16 4.47 10.04 -2.58
CA SER A 16 5.88 10.41 -2.63
C SER A 16 6.68 9.79 -1.48
N SER A 17 7.94 9.46 -1.75
CA SER A 17 8.87 9.01 -0.72
C SER A 17 9.09 10.11 0.34
N PRO A 18 9.20 9.78 1.64
CA PRO A 18 9.60 10.74 2.67
C PRO A 18 11.01 11.31 2.49
N THR A 19 11.82 10.72 1.61
CA THR A 19 13.14 11.25 1.20
C THR A 19 13.01 12.48 0.32
N ASN A 20 11.93 12.58 -0.46
CA ASN A 20 11.62 13.78 -1.22
C ASN A 20 11.17 14.91 -0.27
N LYS A 21 11.89 16.04 -0.29
CA LYS A 21 11.62 17.22 0.54
C LYS A 21 11.04 18.41 -0.23
N GLU A 22 10.88 18.27 -1.54
CA GLU A 22 10.47 19.37 -2.41
C GLU A 22 8.95 19.44 -2.57
N PHE A 23 8.29 18.28 -2.67
CA PHE A 23 6.85 18.20 -2.90
C PHE A 23 6.23 16.95 -2.26
N MET A 24 4.92 16.94 -2.20
CA MET A 24 4.11 15.83 -1.74
C MET A 24 3.18 15.37 -2.88
N GLU A 25 3.16 14.07 -3.16
CA GLU A 25 2.32 13.48 -4.20
C GLU A 25 1.17 12.67 -3.62
N PHE A 26 0.09 12.63 -4.38
CA PHE A 26 -1.08 11.81 -4.10
C PHE A 26 -1.57 11.17 -5.42
N SER A 27 -1.64 9.85 -5.47
CA SER A 27 -2.29 9.13 -6.58
C SER A 27 -3.77 8.94 -6.23
N ILE A 28 -4.65 9.59 -6.99
CA ILE A 28 -6.07 9.66 -6.65
C ILE A 28 -6.91 9.09 -7.79
N LYS A 29 -7.63 8.00 -7.50
CA LYS A 29 -8.60 7.42 -8.44
C LYS A 29 -9.90 8.24 -8.46
N LYS A 30 -10.40 8.53 -9.65
CA LYS A 30 -11.70 9.19 -9.82
C LYS A 30 -12.85 8.24 -9.47
N CYS A 31 -13.55 8.52 -8.37
CA CYS A 31 -14.62 7.65 -7.88
C CYS A 31 -15.79 8.36 -7.16
N GLY A 32 -15.77 9.69 -7.07
CA GLY A 32 -16.80 10.45 -6.38
C GLY A 32 -16.68 11.95 -6.60
N CYS A 33 -17.50 12.75 -5.90
CA CYS A 33 -17.58 14.20 -6.12
C CYS A 33 -16.21 14.87 -5.93
N LEU A 34 -15.59 14.72 -4.75
CA LEU A 34 -14.28 15.32 -4.47
C LEU A 34 -13.22 14.90 -5.48
N THR A 35 -13.11 13.59 -5.75
CA THR A 35 -12.11 13.09 -6.68
C THR A 35 -12.36 13.52 -8.11
N SER A 36 -13.62 13.70 -8.54
CA SER A 36 -13.96 14.26 -9.85
C SER A 36 -13.53 15.71 -9.97
N TRP A 37 -13.70 16.50 -8.91
CA TRP A 37 -13.20 17.88 -8.87
C TRP A 37 -11.67 17.95 -8.92
N LEU A 38 -10.99 17.11 -8.13
CA LEU A 38 -9.52 17.03 -8.17
C LEU A 38 -9.00 16.70 -9.58
N HIS A 39 -9.69 15.81 -10.31
CA HIS A 39 -9.34 15.47 -11.71
C HIS A 39 -9.63 16.57 -12.74
N MET A 40 -10.46 17.56 -12.39
CA MET A 40 -10.75 18.71 -13.27
C MET A 40 -9.88 19.92 -12.96
N MET A 41 -9.10 19.88 -11.87
CA MET A 41 -8.23 20.98 -11.49
C MET A 41 -7.08 21.16 -12.50
N GLU A 42 -6.76 22.41 -12.73
CA GLU A 42 -5.61 22.81 -13.56
C GLU A 42 -4.36 22.99 -12.69
N VAL A 43 -3.19 22.86 -13.32
CA VAL A 43 -1.91 23.11 -12.65
C VAL A 43 -1.87 24.53 -12.11
N GLY A 44 -1.44 24.68 -10.85
CA GLY A 44 -1.38 25.95 -10.13
C GLY A 44 -2.60 26.26 -9.28
N GLN A 45 -3.68 25.47 -9.36
CA GLN A 45 -4.81 25.61 -8.44
C GLN A 45 -4.48 25.03 -7.07
N GLU A 46 -5.03 25.64 -6.02
CA GLU A 46 -4.74 25.31 -4.63
C GLU A 46 -5.71 24.28 -4.07
N VAL A 47 -5.18 23.37 -3.26
CA VAL A 47 -5.92 22.44 -2.41
C VAL A 47 -5.46 22.60 -0.97
N THR A 48 -6.35 22.34 -0.01
CA THR A 48 -5.96 22.32 1.40
C THR A 48 -5.56 20.92 1.81
N VAL A 49 -4.42 20.79 2.48
CA VAL A 49 -3.92 19.51 3.01
C VAL A 49 -3.80 19.60 4.54
N ARG A 50 -4.32 18.61 5.22
CA ARG A 50 -4.22 18.44 6.67
C ARG A 50 -3.62 17.07 6.99
N GLY A 51 -2.54 17.02 7.72
CA GLY A 51 -1.84 15.79 8.10
C GLY A 51 -0.38 16.02 8.49
N PRO A 52 0.43 14.96 8.52
CA PRO A 52 0.04 13.55 8.30
C PRO A 52 -0.88 13.02 9.41
N LEU A 53 -1.71 12.03 9.08
CA LEU A 53 -2.64 11.40 10.00
C LEU A 53 -2.48 9.87 9.93
N GLY A 54 -2.76 9.20 11.06
CA GLY A 54 -2.66 7.75 11.15
C GLY A 54 -1.25 7.22 11.40
N LYS A 55 -1.14 5.90 11.47
CA LYS A 55 0.10 5.14 11.70
C LYS A 55 0.68 4.71 10.35
N ASN A 56 1.95 4.96 10.15
CA ASN A 56 2.68 4.58 8.94
C ASN A 56 3.17 3.12 9.00
N PHE A 57 3.64 2.62 7.86
CA PHE A 57 4.44 1.39 7.84
C PHE A 57 5.72 1.58 8.68
N PRO A 58 6.14 0.58 9.48
CA PRO A 58 7.26 0.70 10.42
C PRO A 58 8.62 0.57 9.72
N VAL A 59 8.87 1.43 8.73
CA VAL A 59 10.06 1.37 7.85
C VAL A 59 11.37 1.57 8.61
N GLU A 60 11.40 2.42 9.64
CA GLU A 60 12.60 2.68 10.44
C GLU A 60 12.73 1.77 11.68
N THR A 61 11.71 0.96 11.97
CA THR A 61 11.73 0.09 13.14
C THR A 61 12.59 -1.14 12.86
N VAL A 62 13.53 -1.39 13.75
CA VAL A 62 14.35 -2.60 13.73
C VAL A 62 13.55 -3.72 14.38
N PRO A 63 13.29 -4.84 13.67
CA PRO A 63 12.65 -6.00 14.28
C PRO A 63 13.54 -6.63 15.35
N THR A 64 12.99 -6.86 16.54
CA THR A 64 13.67 -7.56 17.65
C THR A 64 12.70 -8.54 18.29
N PRO A 65 13.19 -9.60 18.99
CA PRO A 65 12.31 -10.49 19.74
C PRO A 65 11.44 -9.77 20.78
N GLU A 66 11.99 -8.71 21.40
CA GLU A 66 11.30 -7.93 22.44
C GLU A 66 10.12 -7.13 21.89
N ASN A 67 10.17 -6.74 20.61
CA ASN A 67 9.03 -6.06 19.94
C ASN A 67 8.19 -7.01 19.08
N GLY A 68 8.31 -8.34 19.28
CA GLY A 68 7.61 -9.36 18.51
C GLY A 68 7.98 -9.34 17.02
N ASN A 69 9.25 -9.02 16.70
CA ASN A 69 9.77 -8.84 15.34
C ASN A 69 9.02 -7.78 14.50
N TYR A 70 8.38 -6.82 15.16
CA TYR A 70 7.70 -5.70 14.50
C TYR A 70 8.73 -4.75 13.87
N GLY A 71 8.56 -4.45 12.58
CA GLY A 71 9.43 -3.54 11.84
C GLY A 71 9.88 -4.11 10.50
N LEU A 72 10.40 -3.22 9.65
CA LEU A 72 10.79 -3.55 8.28
C LEU A 72 12.29 -3.44 8.02
N LYS A 73 13.02 -2.75 8.88
CA LYS A 73 14.45 -2.47 8.67
C LYS A 73 15.26 -3.75 8.61
N GLY A 74 16.11 -3.88 7.58
CA GLY A 74 16.95 -5.06 7.36
C GLY A 74 16.22 -6.30 6.80
N LYS A 75 14.90 -6.25 6.58
CA LYS A 75 14.12 -7.39 6.07
C LYS A 75 14.12 -7.45 4.55
N ASP A 76 13.97 -8.67 4.03
CA ASP A 76 13.50 -8.90 2.66
C ASP A 76 12.01 -8.57 2.59
N LEU A 77 11.60 -7.74 1.63
CA LEU A 77 10.25 -7.23 1.55
C LEU A 77 9.53 -7.76 0.30
N LEU A 78 8.25 -8.12 0.48
CA LEU A 78 7.32 -8.47 -0.58
C LEU A 78 6.16 -7.49 -0.56
N PHE A 79 6.02 -6.70 -1.61
CA PHE A 79 4.91 -5.78 -1.80
C PHE A 79 3.86 -6.43 -2.71
N ILE A 80 2.62 -6.48 -2.27
CA ILE A 80 1.50 -7.01 -3.05
C ILE A 80 0.45 -5.90 -3.19
N ALA A 81 0.27 -5.41 -4.41
CA ALA A 81 -0.60 -4.28 -4.68
C ALA A 81 -1.71 -4.60 -5.68
N GLY A 82 -2.94 -4.14 -5.43
CA GLY A 82 -4.07 -4.25 -6.34
C GLY A 82 -4.63 -2.89 -6.76
N GLY A 83 -4.56 -2.55 -8.06
CA GLY A 83 -5.08 -1.29 -8.58
C GLY A 83 -4.52 -0.08 -7.86
N ILE A 84 -5.39 0.83 -7.37
CA ILE A 84 -4.97 2.03 -6.62
C ILE A 84 -4.33 1.70 -5.26
N GLY A 85 -4.41 0.46 -4.79
CA GLY A 85 -3.68 -0.01 -3.60
C GLY A 85 -2.15 0.07 -3.74
N LEU A 86 -1.62 0.33 -4.94
CA LEU A 86 -0.22 0.68 -5.11
C LEU A 86 0.12 2.02 -4.41
N ALA A 87 -0.80 2.97 -4.37
CA ALA A 87 -0.58 4.31 -3.85
C ALA A 87 0.08 4.36 -2.45
N PRO A 88 -0.44 3.70 -1.40
CA PRO A 88 0.23 3.68 -0.10
C PRO A 88 1.56 2.92 -0.11
N LEU A 89 1.71 1.91 -0.96
CA LEU A 89 2.94 1.12 -1.06
C LEU A 89 4.03 1.83 -1.85
N ARG A 90 3.69 2.68 -2.83
CA ARG A 90 4.66 3.45 -3.64
C ARG A 90 5.60 4.28 -2.76
N SER A 91 5.06 4.99 -1.77
CA SER A 91 5.87 5.75 -0.81
C SER A 91 6.88 4.87 -0.08
N VAL A 92 6.47 3.68 0.36
CA VAL A 92 7.33 2.73 1.08
C VAL A 92 8.37 2.10 0.16
N ILE A 93 7.95 1.68 -1.05
CA ILE A 93 8.87 1.11 -2.06
C ILE A 93 9.99 2.10 -2.37
N ASN A 94 9.64 3.34 -2.74
CA ASN A 94 10.61 4.36 -3.07
C ASN A 94 11.50 4.72 -1.88
N TYR A 95 10.93 4.81 -0.67
CA TYR A 95 11.72 5.01 0.54
C TYR A 95 12.76 3.89 0.75
N CYS A 96 12.37 2.63 0.66
CA CYS A 96 13.26 1.50 0.84
C CYS A 96 14.36 1.47 -0.25
N ARG A 97 14.01 1.79 -1.50
CA ARG A 97 14.97 1.91 -2.62
C ARG A 97 15.99 3.00 -2.35
N ASP A 98 15.55 4.20 -1.97
CA ASP A 98 16.42 5.33 -1.65
C ASP A 98 17.38 4.97 -0.52
N LYS A 99 16.88 4.37 0.56
CA LYS A 99 17.70 3.95 1.69
C LYS A 99 18.68 2.83 1.33
N LYS A 100 18.32 1.91 0.44
CA LYS A 100 19.28 0.90 -0.08
C LYS A 100 20.37 1.51 -0.95
N ARG A 101 20.08 2.56 -1.70
CA ARG A 101 21.10 3.31 -2.48
C ARG A 101 22.09 4.02 -1.56
N GLU A 102 21.62 4.56 -0.43
CA GLU A 102 22.47 5.17 0.61
C GLU A 102 23.25 4.12 1.41
N ASN A 103 22.62 3.02 1.77
CA ASN A 103 23.19 1.90 2.53
C ASN A 103 22.56 0.57 2.06
N PRO A 104 23.30 -0.28 1.34
CA PRO A 104 22.80 -1.55 0.81
C PRO A 104 22.19 -2.50 1.87
N ASP A 105 22.65 -2.41 3.11
CA ASP A 105 22.19 -3.25 4.22
C ASP A 105 20.95 -2.70 4.94
N ALA A 106 20.44 -1.53 4.53
CA ALA A 106 19.25 -0.91 5.15
C ALA A 106 18.00 -1.78 5.02
N TYR A 107 17.86 -2.47 3.90
CA TYR A 107 16.80 -3.44 3.61
C TYR A 107 17.39 -4.59 2.78
N GLY A 108 16.79 -5.76 2.87
CA GLY A 108 17.08 -6.89 2.01
C GLY A 108 16.57 -6.71 0.57
N SER A 109 16.26 -7.79 -0.10
CA SER A 109 15.70 -7.76 -1.47
C SER A 109 14.27 -7.21 -1.47
N LEU A 110 13.92 -6.45 -2.50
CA LEU A 110 12.58 -5.91 -2.71
C LEU A 110 11.91 -6.68 -3.86
N HIS A 111 10.72 -7.21 -3.61
CA HIS A 111 9.92 -7.91 -4.59
C HIS A 111 8.53 -7.29 -4.64
N ILE A 112 8.05 -6.95 -5.82
CA ILE A 112 6.77 -6.29 -6.04
C ILE A 112 5.91 -7.19 -6.92
N ILE A 113 4.73 -7.57 -6.43
CA ILE A 113 3.69 -8.23 -7.20
C ILE A 113 2.54 -7.22 -7.32
N TYR A 114 2.29 -6.75 -8.52
CA TYR A 114 1.28 -5.72 -8.75
C TYR A 114 0.33 -6.12 -9.86
N GLY A 115 -0.96 -5.91 -9.63
CA GLY A 115 -1.97 -6.21 -10.62
C GLY A 115 -3.10 -5.20 -10.67
N SER A 116 -3.76 -5.14 -11.84
CA SER A 116 -4.95 -4.33 -12.06
C SER A 116 -5.91 -5.04 -13.02
N ARG A 117 -7.06 -4.44 -13.30
CA ARG A 117 -8.05 -5.02 -14.22
C ARG A 117 -7.56 -5.08 -15.66
N SER A 118 -6.78 -4.08 -16.06
CA SER A 118 -6.22 -3.90 -17.39
C SER A 118 -4.85 -3.24 -17.31
N LYS A 119 -4.11 -3.24 -18.41
CA LYS A 119 -2.85 -2.50 -18.53
C LYS A 119 -3.04 -1.00 -18.28
N ASP A 120 -4.15 -0.43 -18.79
CA ASP A 120 -4.45 0.99 -18.67
C ASP A 120 -4.82 1.42 -17.24
N ASP A 121 -5.21 0.46 -16.39
CA ASP A 121 -5.49 0.66 -14.97
C ASP A 121 -4.22 0.55 -14.07
N LEU A 122 -3.07 0.18 -14.64
CA LEU A 122 -1.79 0.13 -13.92
C LEU A 122 -1.32 1.55 -13.61
N VAL A 123 -1.38 1.90 -12.33
CA VAL A 123 -0.92 3.21 -11.82
C VAL A 123 0.61 3.24 -11.81
N ASP A 124 1.20 4.39 -12.15
CA ASP A 124 2.65 4.60 -12.17
C ASP A 124 3.44 3.56 -13.01
N TYR A 125 2.78 3.03 -14.08
CA TYR A 125 3.32 1.92 -14.89
C TYR A 125 4.69 2.24 -15.49
N GLN A 126 4.90 3.48 -15.97
CA GLN A 126 6.19 3.88 -16.53
C GLN A 126 7.30 3.92 -15.47
N GLU A 127 7.02 4.44 -14.27
CA GLU A 127 7.95 4.42 -13.13
C GLU A 127 8.36 3.00 -12.75
N ILE A 128 7.38 2.07 -12.78
CA ILE A 128 7.66 0.66 -12.49
C ILE A 128 8.63 0.07 -13.51
N LEU A 129 8.44 0.34 -14.79
CA LEU A 129 9.30 -0.19 -15.86
C LEU A 129 10.68 0.47 -15.88
N ASP A 130 10.74 1.80 -15.77
CA ASP A 130 11.98 2.56 -15.97
C ASP A 130 12.85 2.58 -14.72
N GLU A 131 12.24 2.54 -13.53
CA GLU A 131 12.98 2.72 -12.29
C GLU A 131 12.99 1.49 -11.41
N TRP A 132 11.79 0.93 -11.07
CA TRP A 132 11.72 -0.13 -10.07
C TRP A 132 12.30 -1.46 -10.57
N SER A 133 12.14 -1.76 -11.84
CA SER A 133 12.70 -2.97 -12.46
C SER A 133 14.24 -3.02 -12.46
N GLN A 134 14.91 -1.89 -12.20
CA GLN A 134 16.37 -1.84 -12.14
C GLN A 134 16.92 -2.38 -10.83
N ASP A 135 16.21 -2.23 -9.72
CA ASP A 135 16.68 -2.56 -8.37
C ASP A 135 15.71 -3.40 -7.53
N CYS A 136 14.53 -3.70 -8.09
CA CYS A 136 13.53 -4.57 -7.49
C CYS A 136 13.17 -5.73 -8.43
N LYS A 137 12.79 -6.88 -7.87
CA LYS A 137 12.06 -7.88 -8.65
C LYS A 137 10.62 -7.40 -8.82
N VAL A 138 10.13 -7.35 -10.06
CA VAL A 138 8.78 -6.88 -10.37
C VAL A 138 8.03 -7.94 -11.18
N ASP A 139 6.88 -8.37 -10.67
CA ASP A 139 5.94 -9.27 -11.34
C ASP A 139 4.60 -8.53 -11.50
N LEU A 140 4.18 -8.33 -12.74
CA LEU A 140 2.95 -7.62 -13.10
C LEU A 140 1.89 -8.59 -13.63
N THR A 141 0.62 -8.31 -13.31
CA THR A 141 -0.52 -9.08 -13.82
C THR A 141 -1.70 -8.20 -14.17
N ILE A 142 -2.51 -8.62 -15.12
CA ILE A 142 -3.83 -8.02 -15.39
C ILE A 142 -4.91 -9.09 -15.32
N ASP A 143 -6.14 -8.70 -14.97
CA ASP A 143 -7.24 -9.67 -14.76
C ASP A 143 -7.67 -10.40 -16.04
N ARG A 144 -7.48 -9.78 -17.22
CA ARG A 144 -7.96 -10.25 -18.51
C ARG A 144 -6.95 -9.98 -19.62
N GLU A 145 -6.90 -10.85 -20.60
CA GLU A 145 -6.12 -10.63 -21.83
C GLU A 145 -6.44 -9.28 -22.47
N GLN A 146 -5.41 -8.58 -22.88
CA GLN A 146 -5.49 -7.28 -23.54
C GLN A 146 -4.41 -7.21 -24.62
N GLU A 147 -4.75 -6.63 -25.78
CA GLU A 147 -3.81 -6.38 -26.86
C GLU A 147 -2.63 -5.52 -26.38
N GLY A 148 -1.40 -5.93 -26.72
CA GLY A 148 -0.18 -5.25 -26.29
C GLY A 148 0.19 -5.48 -24.81
N TRP A 149 -0.31 -6.56 -24.21
CA TRP A 149 0.13 -7.06 -22.92
C TRP A 149 0.82 -8.42 -23.08
N ASP A 150 2.10 -8.50 -22.73
CA ASP A 150 2.93 -9.72 -22.80
C ASP A 150 3.23 -10.32 -21.41
N GLY A 151 2.71 -9.67 -20.33
CA GLY A 151 2.88 -10.12 -18.96
C GLY A 151 1.87 -11.19 -18.55
N HIS A 152 1.89 -11.56 -17.28
CA HIS A 152 0.96 -12.54 -16.72
C HIS A 152 -0.51 -12.04 -16.79
N VAL A 153 -1.44 -12.99 -17.02
CA VAL A 153 -2.88 -12.75 -17.01
C VAL A 153 -3.51 -13.61 -15.94
N GLY A 154 -4.12 -12.98 -14.94
CA GLY A 154 -4.77 -13.66 -13.84
C GLY A 154 -4.89 -12.78 -12.60
N PHE A 155 -5.66 -13.26 -11.64
CA PHE A 155 -5.85 -12.54 -10.38
C PHE A 155 -4.63 -12.66 -9.46
N ILE A 156 -4.29 -11.58 -8.77
CA ILE A 156 -3.17 -11.50 -7.83
C ILE A 156 -3.09 -12.69 -6.85
N PRO A 157 -4.19 -13.13 -6.18
CA PRO A 157 -4.10 -14.26 -5.25
C PRO A 157 -3.59 -15.55 -5.89
N ASN A 158 -3.99 -15.83 -7.12
CA ASN A 158 -3.52 -17.02 -7.85
C ASN A 158 -2.06 -16.84 -8.28
N TYR A 159 -1.73 -15.67 -8.80
CA TYR A 159 -0.37 -15.36 -9.24
C TYR A 159 0.65 -15.44 -8.10
N VAL A 160 0.30 -14.99 -6.90
CA VAL A 160 1.14 -15.17 -5.69
C VAL A 160 1.39 -16.65 -5.40
N LYS A 161 0.36 -17.52 -5.53
CA LYS A 161 0.50 -18.97 -5.35
C LYS A 161 1.38 -19.63 -6.42
N GLU A 162 1.32 -19.14 -7.65
CA GLU A 162 2.17 -19.59 -8.76
C GLU A 162 3.63 -19.20 -8.57
N LEU A 163 3.88 -17.95 -8.18
CA LEU A 163 5.22 -17.40 -7.97
C LEU A 163 5.94 -17.99 -6.77
N LYS A 164 5.21 -18.45 -5.75
CA LYS A 164 5.75 -19.05 -4.51
C LYS A 164 6.90 -18.22 -3.92
N PRO A 165 6.66 -16.97 -3.51
CA PRO A 165 7.72 -16.12 -2.98
C PRO A 165 8.35 -16.72 -1.71
N ASP A 166 9.61 -16.35 -1.44
CA ASP A 166 10.36 -16.84 -0.29
C ASP A 166 9.64 -16.54 1.03
N LEU A 167 9.53 -17.55 1.89
CA LEU A 167 8.75 -17.48 3.14
C LEU A 167 9.42 -16.62 4.23
N ASN A 168 10.68 -16.25 4.09
CA ASN A 168 11.38 -15.36 5.04
C ASN A 168 11.09 -13.87 4.82
N ARG A 169 10.31 -13.53 3.78
CA ARG A 169 9.95 -12.15 3.45
C ARG A 169 8.90 -11.59 4.40
N THR A 170 9.00 -10.31 4.68
CA THR A 170 7.90 -9.54 5.28
C THR A 170 7.03 -9.00 4.16
N VAL A 171 5.72 -9.24 4.27
CA VAL A 171 4.71 -8.91 3.25
C VAL A 171 4.01 -7.61 3.60
N LEU A 172 3.91 -6.72 2.62
CA LEU A 172 3.08 -5.51 2.69
C LEU A 172 2.01 -5.61 1.60
N ILE A 173 0.74 -5.69 1.99
CA ILE A 173 -0.37 -5.87 1.06
C ILE A 173 -1.35 -4.70 1.13
N CYS A 174 -1.75 -4.20 -0.04
CA CYS A 174 -2.79 -3.16 -0.15
C CYS A 174 -3.58 -3.31 -1.46
N GLY A 175 -4.88 -3.13 -1.38
CA GLY A 175 -5.77 -3.25 -2.54
C GLY A 175 -7.24 -3.44 -2.16
N PRO A 176 -8.08 -3.86 -3.08
CA PRO A 176 -9.48 -4.17 -2.81
C PRO A 176 -9.63 -5.23 -1.70
N PRO A 177 -10.60 -5.10 -0.77
CA PRO A 177 -10.77 -6.04 0.35
C PRO A 177 -10.85 -7.51 -0.08
N ILE A 178 -11.56 -7.78 -1.15
CA ILE A 178 -11.70 -9.15 -1.68
C ILE A 178 -10.36 -9.73 -2.17
N MET A 179 -9.50 -8.90 -2.80
CA MET A 179 -8.15 -9.31 -3.20
C MET A 179 -7.29 -9.59 -1.97
N ILE A 180 -7.30 -8.68 -0.98
CA ILE A 180 -6.54 -8.86 0.27
C ILE A 180 -6.94 -10.18 0.92
N LYS A 181 -8.23 -10.43 1.11
CA LYS A 181 -8.74 -11.66 1.72
C LYS A 181 -8.19 -12.91 1.06
N PHE A 182 -8.39 -13.07 -0.25
CA PHE A 182 -7.92 -14.27 -0.97
C PHE A 182 -6.39 -14.37 -1.05
N THR A 183 -5.70 -13.23 -1.04
CA THR A 183 -4.23 -13.24 -1.01
C THR A 183 -3.72 -13.69 0.36
N LEU A 184 -4.35 -13.25 1.45
CA LEU A 184 -4.01 -13.69 2.81
C LEU A 184 -4.23 -15.19 2.98
N ASP A 185 -5.36 -15.72 2.47
CA ASP A 185 -5.61 -17.17 2.45
C ASP A 185 -4.51 -17.90 1.68
N GLY A 186 -4.13 -17.38 0.51
CA GLY A 186 -3.05 -17.94 -0.30
C GLY A 186 -1.67 -17.89 0.36
N LEU A 187 -1.34 -16.79 1.02
CA LEU A 187 -0.09 -16.66 1.79
C LEU A 187 -0.04 -17.65 2.96
N LYS A 188 -1.15 -17.84 3.65
CA LYS A 188 -1.27 -18.82 4.74
C LYS A 188 -1.09 -20.25 4.22
N GLU A 189 -1.70 -20.60 3.08
CA GLU A 189 -1.51 -21.89 2.43
C GLU A 189 -0.05 -22.14 2.01
N LEU A 190 0.68 -21.08 1.61
CA LEU A 190 2.10 -21.16 1.29
C LEU A 190 3.00 -21.30 2.52
N GLY A 191 2.51 -20.96 3.73
CA GLY A 191 3.24 -21.07 5.00
C GLY A 191 3.69 -19.75 5.62
N PHE A 192 3.28 -18.60 5.07
CA PHE A 192 3.52 -17.30 5.72
C PHE A 192 2.78 -17.21 7.05
N GLN A 193 3.42 -16.62 8.04
CA GLN A 193 2.83 -16.38 9.36
C GLN A 193 2.15 -15.00 9.39
N GLU A 194 1.11 -14.85 10.21
CA GLU A 194 0.33 -13.61 10.31
C GLU A 194 1.19 -12.41 10.74
N GLU A 195 2.19 -12.64 11.59
CA GLU A 195 3.14 -11.62 12.06
C GLU A 195 4.08 -11.09 10.97
N GLN A 196 4.18 -11.79 9.84
CA GLN A 196 5.00 -11.35 8.69
C GLN A 196 4.23 -10.40 7.77
N VAL A 197 2.90 -10.27 7.94
CA VAL A 197 2.05 -9.57 6.98
C VAL A 197 1.55 -8.26 7.56
N TYR A 198 1.79 -7.17 6.83
CA TYR A 198 1.24 -5.84 7.09
C TYR A 198 0.22 -5.49 6.02
N THR A 199 -0.92 -4.97 6.43
CA THR A 199 -1.99 -4.53 5.52
C THR A 199 -2.49 -3.15 5.89
N THR A 200 -3.19 -2.50 4.96
CA THR A 200 -3.88 -1.24 5.23
C THR A 200 -5.37 -1.46 5.28
N MET A 201 -6.03 -0.80 6.22
CA MET A 201 -7.47 -0.77 6.34
C MET A 201 -8.05 0.55 5.88
N GLU A 202 -9.11 0.48 5.10
CA GLU A 202 -9.84 1.66 4.63
C GLU A 202 -11.23 1.71 5.25
N LEU A 203 -11.45 2.69 6.12
CA LEU A 203 -12.77 3.01 6.64
C LEU A 203 -13.10 4.49 6.40
N ARG A 204 -14.38 4.83 6.48
CA ARG A 204 -14.82 6.22 6.39
C ARG A 204 -14.26 7.04 7.54
N MET A 205 -13.13 7.69 7.32
CA MET A 205 -12.54 8.61 8.27
C MET A 205 -13.13 10.01 8.08
N LYS A 206 -13.43 10.72 9.20
CA LYS A 206 -13.89 12.10 9.16
C LYS A 206 -12.99 13.04 9.94
N CYS A 207 -12.78 12.82 11.25
CA CYS A 207 -11.92 13.70 12.02
C CYS A 207 -10.42 13.45 11.79
N GLY A 208 -10.01 12.21 11.50
CA GLY A 208 -8.62 11.80 11.33
C GLY A 208 -7.79 11.71 12.61
N ILE A 209 -8.39 11.89 13.79
CA ILE A 209 -7.71 12.03 15.09
C ILE A 209 -8.36 11.19 16.22
N GLY A 210 -9.13 10.17 15.88
CA GLY A 210 -9.74 9.25 16.87
C GLY A 210 -10.87 9.84 17.73
N LYS A 211 -11.52 10.94 17.31
CA LYS A 211 -12.56 11.59 18.13
C LYS A 211 -14.00 11.31 17.73
N CYS A 212 -14.27 11.14 16.44
CA CYS A 212 -15.66 11.06 15.95
C CYS A 212 -16.26 9.65 15.94
N GLY A 213 -15.47 8.60 16.16
CA GLY A 213 -15.91 7.21 16.20
C GLY A 213 -16.25 6.58 14.84
N ARG A 214 -16.15 7.31 13.71
CA ARG A 214 -16.62 6.79 12.41
C ARG A 214 -15.76 5.69 11.79
N CYS A 215 -14.51 5.61 12.18
CA CYS A 215 -13.55 4.65 11.67
C CYS A 215 -13.14 3.63 12.74
N ASN A 216 -14.01 3.34 13.70
CA ASN A 216 -13.70 2.34 14.70
C ASN A 216 -13.89 0.92 14.14
N ILE A 217 -13.03 0.00 14.58
CA ILE A 217 -13.16 -1.44 14.44
C ILE A 217 -12.87 -2.01 15.83
N GLY A 218 -13.87 -2.63 16.45
CA GLY A 218 -13.74 -3.03 17.83
C GLY A 218 -13.32 -1.86 18.72
N ASP A 219 -12.17 -1.97 19.39
CA ASP A 219 -11.58 -0.96 20.25
C ASP A 219 -10.58 -0.01 19.55
N LYS A 220 -10.32 -0.22 18.25
CA LYS A 220 -9.36 0.56 17.46
C LYS A 220 -10.03 1.62 16.59
N TYR A 221 -9.32 2.73 16.39
CA TYR A 221 -9.69 3.77 15.41
C TYR A 221 -8.70 3.76 14.27
N VAL A 222 -9.14 3.38 13.05
CA VAL A 222 -8.24 3.29 11.88
C VAL A 222 -7.47 4.58 11.61
N CYS A 223 -8.05 5.75 11.88
CA CYS A 223 -7.37 7.03 11.70
C CYS A 223 -6.30 7.37 12.76
N LYS A 224 -6.21 6.60 13.84
CA LYS A 224 -5.27 6.82 14.96
C LYS A 224 -4.35 5.61 15.16
N ASP A 225 -4.97 4.41 15.25
CA ASP A 225 -4.27 3.16 15.54
C ASP A 225 -3.76 2.48 14.28
N GLY A 226 -4.36 2.82 13.10
CA GLY A 226 -3.99 2.43 11.74
C GLY A 226 -3.67 3.68 10.89
N PRO A 227 -3.83 3.62 9.56
CA PRO A 227 -4.44 2.54 8.75
C PRO A 227 -3.60 1.27 8.61
N VAL A 228 -2.32 1.32 8.91
CA VAL A 228 -1.42 0.17 8.81
C VAL A 228 -1.53 -0.69 10.06
N PHE A 229 -1.81 -1.96 9.85
CA PHE A 229 -1.87 -2.99 10.90
C PHE A 229 -1.04 -4.19 10.49
N ARG A 230 -0.44 -4.88 11.46
CA ARG A 230 0.07 -6.23 11.24
C ARG A 230 -1.12 -7.21 11.29
N PHE A 231 -1.08 -8.27 10.49
CA PHE A 231 -2.27 -9.11 10.28
C PHE A 231 -2.71 -9.85 11.56
N ASP A 232 -1.78 -10.25 12.41
CA ASP A 232 -2.09 -10.83 13.73
C ASP A 232 -2.86 -9.86 14.65
N GLU A 233 -2.62 -8.53 14.55
CA GLU A 233 -3.40 -7.52 15.28
C GLU A 233 -4.85 -7.44 14.80
N LEU A 234 -5.13 -7.82 13.54
CA LEU A 234 -6.47 -7.78 12.94
C LEU A 234 -7.28 -9.04 13.25
N SER A 235 -6.63 -10.18 13.46
CA SER A 235 -7.31 -11.43 13.80
C SER A 235 -8.06 -11.36 15.14
N GLU A 236 -7.67 -10.43 16.02
CA GLU A 236 -8.31 -10.15 17.30
C GLU A 236 -9.50 -9.18 17.18
N LEU A 237 -9.69 -8.53 16.03
CA LEU A 237 -10.76 -7.57 15.81
C LEU A 237 -12.02 -8.24 15.22
N PRO A 238 -13.21 -7.64 15.40
CA PRO A 238 -14.44 -8.12 14.77
C PRO A 238 -14.27 -8.22 13.24
N ASN A 239 -14.78 -9.31 12.65
CA ASN A 239 -14.79 -9.52 11.20
C ASN A 239 -15.71 -8.49 10.53
N GLU A 240 -15.18 -7.34 10.18
CA GLU A 240 -15.87 -6.28 9.41
C GLU A 240 -15.34 -6.20 7.96
N TYR A 241 -14.78 -7.33 7.43
CA TYR A 241 -14.26 -7.44 6.07
C TYR A 241 -15.29 -8.10 5.13
#